data_3e80fdb4db01b1d51167efe0ce6dc1f9
#
_entry.id   3e80fdb4db01b1d51167efe0ce6dc1f9
#
_cell.length_a   1.000
_cell.length_b   1.000
_cell.length_c   1.000
_cell.angle_alpha   90.00
_cell.angle_beta   90.00
_cell.angle_gamma   90.00
#
_symmetry.space_group_name_H-M   'P 1'
#
loop_
_entity.id
_entity.type
_entity.pdbx_description
1 polymer ?
#
loop_
_entity_poly.entity_id
_entity_poly.type
_entity_poly.pdbx_seq_one_letter_code
_entity_poly.pdbx_strand_id
1 'polypeptide(L)'
;GIALASIIINKTFDEQMIRHMILNSLRMYHKRYKEEYGEMILAVDASNNWRRKTFPQYKANRKKDRGTSTFDWNEAFRILNKIREEIAENFPYTVIRVDGCEADDIIGTLVTMNPDHNNDFKPQKYMIVSSDRDFLQLQRFRNVRQFSPLLKKELSVDNPRVYLQNHIIRGDKGDGIPNILSEDNVFVEGFRQKPMSQKKVDEIIQDLEDGELLYAASWYRNYCRNKKLIDLSETPPELRREIINNFMADKPDTRWMRRGKVYPYLVANRCNPVSYTHLTLPTKSSG
;
A
#
# COMPACT_ATOMS: atom_id res chain seq x y z
N GLY A 1 -6.89 -0.23 -5.43
CA GLY A 1 -7.97 0.43 -4.67
C GLY A 1 -9.01 1.06 -5.58
N ILE A 2 -8.72 2.19 -6.25
CA ILE A 2 -9.72 2.98 -7.01
C ILE A 2 -10.38 2.17 -8.13
N ALA A 3 -9.59 1.46 -8.95
CA ALA A 3 -10.11 0.66 -10.05
C ALA A 3 -11.08 -0.43 -9.57
N LEU A 4 -10.71 -1.15 -8.52
CA LEU A 4 -11.58 -2.18 -7.93
C LEU A 4 -12.87 -1.55 -7.36
N ALA A 5 -12.77 -0.43 -6.66
CA ALA A 5 -13.94 0.29 -6.17
C ALA A 5 -14.88 0.71 -7.31
N SER A 6 -14.33 1.21 -8.42
CA SER A 6 -15.11 1.56 -9.61
C SER A 6 -15.81 0.35 -10.23
N ILE A 7 -15.13 -0.80 -10.34
CA ILE A 7 -15.75 -2.03 -10.87
C ILE A 7 -16.93 -2.45 -9.99
N ILE A 8 -16.74 -2.41 -8.66
CA ILE A 8 -17.80 -2.79 -7.69
C ILE A 8 -19.00 -1.84 -7.79
N ILE A 9 -18.75 -0.53 -7.81
CA ILE A 9 -19.82 0.50 -7.85
C ILE A 9 -20.61 0.43 -9.15
N ASN A 10 -19.92 0.34 -10.29
CA ASN A 10 -20.53 0.36 -11.60
C ASN A 10 -21.02 -1.02 -12.06
N LYS A 11 -20.70 -2.09 -11.30
CA LYS A 11 -21.03 -3.48 -11.63
C LYS A 11 -20.68 -3.85 -13.09
N THR A 12 -19.55 -3.31 -13.58
CA THR A 12 -19.12 -3.52 -14.95
C THR A 12 -17.81 -4.29 -14.99
N PHE A 13 -17.74 -5.26 -15.91
CA PHE A 13 -16.54 -6.02 -16.24
C PHE A 13 -16.01 -5.66 -17.64
N ASP A 14 -16.38 -4.49 -18.17
CA ASP A 14 -15.81 -3.97 -19.41
C ASP A 14 -14.32 -3.69 -19.22
N GLU A 15 -13.52 -4.61 -19.73
CA GLU A 15 -12.05 -4.57 -19.62
C GLU A 15 -11.48 -3.28 -20.25
N GLN A 16 -12.05 -2.81 -21.34
CA GLN A 16 -11.57 -1.62 -22.02
C GLN A 16 -11.85 -0.35 -21.20
N MET A 17 -13.05 -0.24 -20.64
CA MET A 17 -13.41 0.86 -19.76
C MET A 17 -12.54 0.87 -18.50
N ILE A 18 -12.31 -0.29 -17.88
CA ILE A 18 -11.47 -0.43 -16.67
C ILE A 18 -10.03 -0.04 -17.00
N ARG A 19 -9.50 -0.50 -18.13
CA ARG A 19 -8.16 -0.12 -18.62
C ARG A 19 -8.03 1.39 -18.78
N HIS A 20 -8.99 1.99 -19.45
CA HIS A 20 -9.02 3.44 -19.66
C HIS A 20 -9.03 4.23 -18.35
N MET A 21 -9.86 3.82 -17.38
CA MET A 21 -9.92 4.44 -16.07
C MET A 21 -8.59 4.33 -15.30
N ILE A 22 -7.95 3.16 -15.33
CA ILE A 22 -6.65 2.94 -14.69
C ILE A 22 -5.59 3.83 -15.32
N LEU A 23 -5.46 3.79 -16.64
CA LEU A 23 -4.45 4.58 -17.36
C LEU A 23 -4.64 6.09 -17.15
N ASN A 24 -5.87 6.58 -17.19
CA ASN A 24 -6.16 7.98 -16.89
C ASN A 24 -5.79 8.38 -15.46
N SER A 25 -6.06 7.52 -14.49
CA SER A 25 -5.68 7.76 -13.10
C SER A 25 -4.17 7.84 -12.95
N LEU A 26 -3.43 6.89 -13.52
CA LEU A 26 -1.96 6.89 -13.50
C LEU A 26 -1.39 8.14 -14.17
N ARG A 27 -1.89 8.48 -15.35
CA ARG A 27 -1.50 9.69 -16.06
C ARG A 27 -1.73 10.95 -15.23
N MET A 28 -2.90 11.08 -14.60
CA MET A 28 -3.26 12.24 -13.79
C MET A 28 -2.30 12.40 -12.60
N TYR A 29 -2.03 11.33 -11.86
CA TYR A 29 -1.13 11.40 -10.71
C TYR A 29 0.34 11.56 -11.13
N HIS A 30 0.77 10.92 -12.21
CA HIS A 30 2.10 11.13 -12.77
C HIS A 30 2.31 12.59 -13.15
N LYS A 31 1.39 13.19 -13.92
CA LYS A 31 1.47 14.61 -14.31
C LYS A 31 1.49 15.54 -13.09
N ARG A 32 0.71 15.21 -12.05
CA ARG A 32 0.58 16.05 -10.85
C ARG A 32 1.84 16.06 -9.99
N TYR A 33 2.53 14.93 -9.88
CA TYR A 33 3.54 14.74 -8.84
C TYR A 33 4.96 14.53 -9.36
N LYS A 34 5.16 14.28 -10.65
CA LYS A 34 6.46 13.94 -11.21
C LYS A 34 7.55 14.97 -10.94
N GLU A 35 7.25 16.27 -11.08
CA GLU A 35 8.26 17.32 -10.94
C GLU A 35 8.81 17.40 -9.51
N GLU A 36 7.97 17.19 -8.52
CA GLU A 36 8.37 17.28 -7.11
C GLU A 36 8.87 15.95 -6.53
N TYR A 37 8.27 14.83 -6.95
CA TYR A 37 8.49 13.52 -6.33
C TYR A 37 9.20 12.52 -7.25
N GLY A 38 9.43 12.85 -8.49
CA GLY A 38 10.12 11.98 -9.45
C GLY A 38 9.23 10.91 -10.07
N GLU A 39 9.81 9.77 -10.41
CA GLU A 39 9.14 8.73 -11.19
C GLU A 39 8.13 7.93 -10.34
N MET A 40 7.07 7.48 -11.01
CA MET A 40 5.99 6.73 -10.37
C MET A 40 6.36 5.26 -10.20
N ILE A 41 6.14 4.75 -8.99
CA ILE A 41 6.25 3.35 -8.63
C ILE A 41 4.86 2.80 -8.32
N LEU A 42 4.54 1.65 -8.89
CA LEU A 42 3.29 0.92 -8.63
C LEU A 42 3.58 -0.28 -7.74
N ALA A 43 3.18 -0.19 -6.48
CA ALA A 43 3.23 -1.29 -5.53
C ALA A 43 2.00 -2.18 -5.67
N VAL A 44 2.20 -3.50 -5.77
CA VAL A 44 1.16 -4.47 -6.09
C VAL A 44 1.12 -5.60 -5.07
N ASP A 45 -0.07 -5.89 -4.55
CA ASP A 45 -0.30 -7.02 -3.65
C ASP A 45 0.03 -8.35 -4.32
N ALA A 46 0.69 -9.26 -3.60
CA ALA A 46 0.78 -10.66 -3.98
C ALA A 46 -0.38 -11.48 -3.39
N SER A 47 -0.60 -12.66 -3.96
CA SER A 47 -1.67 -13.58 -3.53
C SER A 47 -1.42 -14.19 -2.15
N ASN A 48 -0.15 -14.46 -1.84
CA ASN A 48 0.30 -14.97 -0.55
C ASN A 48 0.82 -13.82 0.31
N ASN A 49 0.50 -13.86 1.61
CA ASN A 49 0.87 -12.80 2.53
C ASN A 49 1.57 -13.41 3.75
N TRP A 50 2.74 -12.88 4.10
CA TRP A 50 3.51 -13.33 5.26
C TRP A 50 2.76 -13.14 6.58
N ARG A 51 1.88 -12.12 6.68
CA ARG A 51 1.06 -11.88 7.88
C ARG A 51 0.12 -13.04 8.17
N ARG A 52 -0.43 -13.72 7.14
CA ARG A 52 -1.26 -14.91 7.32
C ARG A 52 -0.49 -16.11 7.84
N LYS A 53 0.81 -16.22 7.54
CA LYS A 53 1.67 -17.26 8.12
C LYS A 53 1.92 -17.00 9.61
N THR A 54 1.99 -15.73 10.00
CA THR A 54 2.19 -15.29 11.38
C THR A 54 0.89 -15.33 12.19
N PHE A 55 -0.23 -14.93 11.56
CA PHE A 55 -1.55 -14.85 12.18
C PHE A 55 -2.61 -15.35 11.20
N PRO A 56 -3.05 -16.62 11.30
CA PRO A 56 -3.99 -17.22 10.34
C PRO A 56 -5.32 -16.49 10.19
N GLN A 57 -5.76 -15.77 11.24
CA GLN A 57 -7.00 -14.98 11.27
C GLN A 57 -6.89 -13.66 10.47
N TYR A 58 -5.69 -13.27 10.05
CA TYR A 58 -5.47 -12.05 9.29
C TYR A 58 -6.31 -12.01 8.02
N LYS A 59 -7.18 -11.01 7.90
CA LYS A 59 -8.12 -10.81 6.78
C LYS A 59 -9.05 -12.01 6.50
N ALA A 60 -9.30 -12.88 7.49
CA ALA A 60 -10.16 -14.05 7.31
C ALA A 60 -11.63 -13.65 7.06
N ASN A 61 -12.12 -12.59 7.70
CA ASN A 61 -13.43 -11.99 7.48
C ASN A 61 -13.66 -11.60 6.02
N ARG A 62 -12.66 -11.03 5.34
CA ARG A 62 -12.76 -10.63 3.91
C ARG A 62 -13.02 -11.83 3.00
N LYS A 63 -12.48 -13.01 3.32
CA LYS A 63 -12.73 -14.23 2.55
C LYS A 63 -14.18 -14.70 2.73
N LYS A 64 -14.72 -14.62 3.94
CA LYS A 64 -16.11 -14.96 4.26
C LYS A 64 -17.06 -14.02 3.51
N ASP A 65 -16.82 -12.70 3.58
CA ASP A 65 -17.67 -11.69 2.93
C ASP A 65 -17.68 -11.84 1.40
N ARG A 66 -16.53 -12.18 0.79
CA ARG A 66 -16.45 -12.46 -0.65
C ARG A 66 -17.20 -13.72 -1.04
N GLY A 67 -17.17 -14.76 -0.20
CA GLY A 67 -17.88 -16.03 -0.45
C GLY A 67 -19.41 -15.89 -0.43
N THR A 68 -19.93 -14.89 0.26
CA THR A 68 -21.38 -14.58 0.33
C THR A 68 -21.82 -13.52 -0.69
N SER A 69 -20.87 -12.90 -1.39
CA SER A 69 -21.13 -11.84 -2.38
C SER A 69 -21.55 -12.43 -3.73
N THR A 70 -22.56 -11.81 -4.36
CA THR A 70 -22.96 -12.11 -5.75
C THR A 70 -22.02 -11.50 -6.80
N PHE A 71 -21.02 -10.72 -6.37
CA PHE A 71 -20.06 -10.06 -7.25
C PHE A 71 -18.99 -11.05 -7.69
N ASP A 72 -18.70 -11.11 -8.99
CA ASP A 72 -17.64 -11.98 -9.54
C ASP A 72 -16.25 -11.41 -9.27
N TRP A 73 -15.72 -11.76 -8.10
CA TRP A 73 -14.38 -11.38 -7.66
C TRP A 73 -13.28 -11.98 -8.55
N ASN A 74 -13.49 -13.18 -9.10
CA ASN A 74 -12.49 -13.84 -9.92
C ASN A 74 -12.30 -13.09 -11.23
N GLU A 75 -13.39 -12.70 -11.88
CA GLU A 75 -13.35 -11.91 -13.10
C GLU A 75 -12.75 -10.52 -12.87
N ALA A 76 -13.14 -9.85 -11.79
CA ALA A 76 -12.56 -8.56 -11.42
C ALA A 76 -11.02 -8.66 -11.25
N PHE A 77 -10.54 -9.66 -10.53
CA PHE A 77 -9.10 -9.85 -10.33
C PHE A 77 -8.38 -10.29 -11.62
N ARG A 78 -9.02 -11.10 -12.46
CA ARG A 78 -8.48 -11.48 -13.77
C ARG A 78 -8.20 -10.24 -14.63
N ILE A 79 -9.18 -9.35 -14.75
CA ILE A 79 -9.05 -8.11 -15.52
C ILE A 79 -7.96 -7.20 -14.93
N LEU A 80 -7.97 -6.99 -13.61
CA LEU A 80 -6.98 -6.14 -12.95
C LEU A 80 -5.55 -6.68 -13.09
N ASN A 81 -5.38 -7.99 -12.99
CA ASN A 81 -4.07 -8.64 -13.17
C ASN A 81 -3.56 -8.49 -14.59
N LYS A 82 -4.43 -8.72 -15.59
CA LYS A 82 -4.09 -8.52 -17.00
C LYS A 82 -3.63 -7.09 -17.28
N ILE A 83 -4.41 -6.09 -16.85
CA ILE A 83 -4.05 -4.68 -17.08
C ILE A 83 -2.75 -4.31 -16.36
N ARG A 84 -2.50 -4.85 -15.17
CA ARG A 84 -1.24 -4.66 -14.45
C ARG A 84 -0.04 -5.19 -15.25
N GLU A 85 -0.14 -6.38 -15.82
CA GLU A 85 0.90 -6.97 -16.65
C GLU A 85 1.15 -6.15 -17.90
N GLU A 86 0.08 -5.73 -18.57
CA GLU A 86 0.15 -4.83 -19.72
C GLU A 86 0.87 -3.51 -19.37
N ILE A 87 0.60 -2.94 -18.19
CA ILE A 87 1.28 -1.73 -17.72
C ILE A 87 2.77 -1.98 -17.47
N ALA A 88 3.11 -3.08 -16.81
CA ALA A 88 4.50 -3.44 -16.54
C ALA A 88 5.34 -3.62 -17.81
N GLU A 89 4.73 -4.16 -18.87
CA GLU A 89 5.40 -4.42 -20.15
C GLU A 89 5.50 -3.21 -21.08
N ASN A 90 4.48 -2.35 -21.05
CA ASN A 90 4.29 -1.34 -22.09
C ASN A 90 4.44 0.12 -21.60
N PHE A 91 4.52 0.37 -20.30
CA PHE A 91 4.62 1.71 -19.75
C PHE A 91 5.93 1.94 -18.98
N PRO A 92 6.42 3.19 -18.93
CA PRO A 92 7.67 3.54 -18.25
C PRO A 92 7.51 3.65 -16.73
N TYR A 93 6.60 2.87 -16.13
CA TYR A 93 6.42 2.82 -14.69
C TYR A 93 7.19 1.65 -14.09
N THR A 94 7.74 1.84 -12.91
CA THR A 94 8.29 0.75 -12.09
C THR A 94 7.13 0.03 -11.44
N VAL A 95 6.92 -1.24 -11.76
CA VAL A 95 5.89 -2.08 -11.14
C VAL A 95 6.56 -3.12 -10.27
N ILE A 96 6.30 -3.08 -8.97
CA ILE A 96 6.91 -3.98 -7.99
C ILE A 96 5.82 -4.89 -7.42
N ARG A 97 6.06 -6.17 -7.54
CA ARG A 97 5.28 -7.24 -6.91
C ARG A 97 6.26 -8.28 -6.37
N VAL A 98 6.16 -8.57 -5.08
CA VAL A 98 7.00 -9.56 -4.40
C VAL A 98 6.10 -10.59 -3.75
N ASP A 99 6.37 -11.87 -4.00
CA ASP A 99 5.56 -12.94 -3.40
C ASP A 99 5.70 -12.92 -1.87
N GLY A 100 4.58 -13.04 -1.19
CA GLY A 100 4.52 -12.93 0.26
C GLY A 100 4.29 -11.52 0.77
N CYS A 101 4.36 -10.48 -0.08
CA CYS A 101 4.18 -9.08 0.32
C CYS A 101 2.81 -8.52 -0.09
N GLU A 102 2.32 -7.59 0.69
CA GLU A 102 1.29 -6.63 0.28
C GLU A 102 1.95 -5.35 -0.26
N ALA A 103 1.19 -4.53 -0.96
CA ALA A 103 1.64 -3.23 -1.45
C ALA A 103 2.18 -2.35 -0.32
N ASP A 104 1.62 -2.50 0.88
CA ASP A 104 2.01 -1.77 2.07
C ASP A 104 3.45 -2.09 2.51
N ASP A 105 3.86 -3.37 2.42
CA ASP A 105 5.24 -3.80 2.68
C ASP A 105 6.23 -3.17 1.69
N ILE A 106 5.82 -3.11 0.41
CA ILE A 106 6.62 -2.52 -0.66
C ILE A 106 6.81 -1.02 -0.40
N ILE A 107 5.72 -0.29 -0.17
CA ILE A 107 5.75 1.15 0.09
C ILE A 107 6.55 1.46 1.35
N GLY A 108 6.28 0.75 2.46
CA GLY A 108 7.00 0.90 3.72
C GLY A 108 8.50 0.66 3.56
N THR A 109 8.90 -0.38 2.82
CA THR A 109 10.30 -0.69 2.55
C THR A 109 10.98 0.39 1.74
N LEU A 110 10.38 0.84 0.63
CA LEU A 110 10.98 1.85 -0.25
C LEU A 110 11.15 3.20 0.44
N VAL A 111 10.17 3.61 1.23
CA VAL A 111 10.25 4.84 2.03
C VAL A 111 11.38 4.77 3.05
N THR A 112 11.58 3.61 3.68
CA THR A 112 12.61 3.42 4.70
C THR A 112 13.99 3.10 4.14
N MET A 113 14.10 2.72 2.85
CA MET A 113 15.37 2.42 2.20
C MET A 113 16.28 3.64 2.12
N ASN A 114 15.68 4.82 2.00
CA ASN A 114 16.42 6.09 1.95
C ASN A 114 15.96 6.98 3.11
N PRO A 115 16.27 6.61 4.36
CA PRO A 115 15.90 7.41 5.51
C PRO A 115 16.56 8.78 5.43
N ASP A 116 15.88 9.76 5.97
CA ASP A 116 16.32 11.17 6.08
C ASP A 116 17.54 11.33 7.02
N HIS A 117 18.42 10.30 7.06
CA HIS A 117 19.53 10.19 7.98
C HIS A 117 20.86 10.36 7.24
N ASN A 118 21.44 11.49 7.51
CA ASN A 118 22.82 11.85 7.24
C ASN A 118 23.16 12.27 5.80
N ASN A 119 23.48 13.50 5.73
CA ASN A 119 24.31 14.20 4.75
C ASN A 119 23.56 14.97 3.66
N ASP A 120 23.97 16.17 3.50
CA ASP A 120 24.08 17.17 2.42
C ASP A 120 23.33 16.95 1.08
N PHE A 121 22.78 15.78 0.81
CA PHE A 121 21.90 15.50 -0.30
C PHE A 121 20.45 15.72 0.10
N LYS A 122 19.71 16.50 -0.67
CA LYS A 122 18.26 16.66 -0.52
C LYS A 122 17.61 15.28 -0.44
N PRO A 123 16.93 14.93 0.66
CA PRO A 123 16.30 13.62 0.80
C PRO A 123 15.27 13.44 -0.30
N GLN A 124 15.20 12.22 -0.86
CA GLN A 124 14.17 11.89 -1.85
C GLN A 124 12.78 12.08 -1.22
N LYS A 125 11.95 12.92 -1.83
CA LYS A 125 10.57 13.11 -1.39
C LYS A 125 9.68 11.97 -1.89
N TYR A 126 8.72 11.59 -1.07
CA TYR A 126 7.72 10.56 -1.40
C TYR A 126 6.30 11.10 -1.29
N MET A 127 5.50 10.90 -2.35
CA MET A 127 4.06 11.10 -2.33
C MET A 127 3.36 9.74 -2.43
N ILE A 128 2.77 9.29 -1.34
CA ILE A 128 1.98 8.06 -1.30
C ILE A 128 0.57 8.39 -1.78
N VAL A 129 0.15 7.83 -2.92
CA VAL A 129 -1.19 8.01 -3.47
C VAL A 129 -2.06 6.83 -3.02
N SER A 130 -2.60 6.94 -1.83
CA SER A 130 -3.47 5.92 -1.21
C SER A 130 -4.42 6.55 -0.20
N SER A 131 -5.63 5.98 -0.09
CA SER A 131 -6.58 6.36 0.95
C SER A 131 -6.44 5.53 2.23
N ASP A 132 -5.52 4.56 2.23
CA ASP A 132 -5.24 3.74 3.39
C ASP A 132 -4.56 4.54 4.49
N ARG A 133 -5.09 4.43 5.71
CA ARG A 133 -4.58 5.17 6.86
C ARG A 133 -3.35 4.52 7.47
N ASP A 134 -3.02 3.31 7.12
CA ASP A 134 -1.82 2.63 7.62
C ASP A 134 -0.54 3.34 7.21
N PHE A 135 -0.57 4.05 6.07
CA PHE A 135 0.55 4.88 5.63
C PHE A 135 0.80 6.14 6.46
N LEU A 136 -0.14 6.56 7.32
CA LEU A 136 0.07 7.72 8.20
C LEU A 136 1.26 7.49 9.16
N GLN A 137 1.56 6.25 9.52
CA GLN A 137 2.74 5.89 10.31
C GLN A 137 4.06 6.29 9.62
N LEU A 138 4.08 6.33 8.27
CA LEU A 138 5.27 6.68 7.49
C LEU A 138 5.55 8.19 7.48
N GLN A 139 4.60 9.03 7.91
CA GLN A 139 4.81 10.48 8.06
C GLN A 139 5.75 10.84 9.21
N ARG A 140 6.24 9.85 9.97
CA ARG A 140 7.39 10.02 10.87
C ARG A 140 8.66 10.45 10.11
N PHE A 141 8.72 10.22 8.80
CA PHE A 141 9.76 10.72 7.90
C PHE A 141 9.28 12.03 7.27
N ARG A 142 10.04 13.12 7.44
CA ARG A 142 9.67 14.48 7.01
C ARG A 142 9.48 14.63 5.51
N ASN A 143 10.09 13.74 4.73
CA ASN A 143 10.05 13.71 3.27
C ASN A 143 8.87 12.90 2.71
N VAL A 144 7.95 12.42 3.55
CA VAL A 144 6.80 11.61 3.16
C VAL A 144 5.50 12.38 3.31
N ARG A 145 4.73 12.40 2.23
CA ARG A 145 3.35 12.91 2.21
C ARG A 145 2.42 11.85 1.65
N GLN A 146 1.14 12.00 1.96
CA GLN A 146 0.09 11.09 1.48
C GLN A 146 -1.08 11.87 0.89
N PHE A 147 -1.52 11.48 -0.30
CA PHE A 147 -2.74 11.99 -0.93
C PHE A 147 -3.79 10.88 -0.99
N SER A 148 -4.99 11.18 -0.50
CA SER A 148 -6.14 10.27 -0.59
C SER A 148 -6.94 10.52 -1.87
N PRO A 149 -6.94 9.58 -2.81
CA PRO A 149 -7.79 9.67 -4.00
C PRO A 149 -9.28 9.69 -3.69
N LEU A 150 -9.70 8.99 -2.64
CA LEU A 150 -11.10 8.91 -2.21
C LEU A 150 -11.58 10.24 -1.65
N LEU A 151 -10.78 10.87 -0.77
CA LEU A 151 -11.11 12.13 -0.12
C LEU A 151 -10.66 13.35 -0.93
N LYS A 152 -9.89 13.14 -2.01
CA LYS A 152 -9.33 14.18 -2.90
C LYS A 152 -8.50 15.24 -2.16
N LYS A 153 -7.84 14.85 -1.07
CA LYS A 153 -7.01 15.72 -0.23
C LYS A 153 -5.80 15.00 0.33
N GLU A 154 -4.83 15.76 0.77
CA GLU A 154 -3.73 15.21 1.56
C GLU A 154 -4.23 14.76 2.92
N LEU A 155 -3.67 13.65 3.40
CA LEU A 155 -3.88 13.14 4.75
C LEU A 155 -2.67 13.48 5.60
N SER A 156 -2.91 13.89 6.83
CA SER A 156 -1.87 14.17 7.81
C SER A 156 -2.30 13.70 9.19
N VAL A 157 -1.33 13.48 10.05
CA VAL A 157 -1.50 13.20 11.47
C VAL A 157 -0.47 13.99 12.26
N ASP A 158 -0.88 14.54 13.41
CA ASP A 158 -0.01 15.41 14.21
C ASP A 158 1.19 14.66 14.77
N ASN A 159 0.97 13.44 15.26
CA ASN A 159 2.03 12.58 15.79
C ASN A 159 1.94 11.15 15.22
N PRO A 160 2.72 10.84 14.18
CA PRO A 160 2.70 9.51 13.54
C PRO A 160 3.09 8.35 14.48
N ARG A 161 3.93 8.62 15.49
CA ARG A 161 4.34 7.59 16.46
C ARG A 161 3.19 7.24 17.41
N VAL A 162 2.54 8.25 17.96
CA VAL A 162 1.35 8.07 18.81
C VAL A 162 0.22 7.43 18.01
N TYR A 163 0.04 7.84 16.76
CA TYR A 163 -0.92 7.21 15.85
C TYR A 163 -0.67 5.70 15.72
N LEU A 164 0.57 5.30 15.42
CA LEU A 164 0.95 3.90 15.29
C LEU A 164 0.75 3.12 16.60
N GLN A 165 1.15 3.67 17.74
CA GLN A 165 0.93 3.03 19.05
C GLN A 165 -0.55 2.80 19.32
N ASN A 166 -1.38 3.81 19.11
CA ASN A 166 -2.84 3.69 19.26
C ASN A 166 -3.41 2.60 18.32
N HIS A 167 -2.93 2.55 17.08
CA HIS A 167 -3.37 1.55 16.10
C HIS A 167 -2.98 0.13 16.54
N ILE A 168 -1.76 -0.08 17.00
CA ILE A 168 -1.30 -1.37 17.53
C ILE A 168 -2.16 -1.81 18.73
N ILE A 169 -2.43 -0.91 19.69
CA ILE A 169 -3.21 -1.20 20.89
C ILE A 169 -4.67 -1.53 20.55
N ARG A 170 -5.28 -0.75 19.66
CA ARG A 170 -6.69 -0.91 19.28
C ARG A 170 -6.92 -2.03 18.27
N GLY A 171 -5.87 -2.47 17.57
CA GLY A 171 -5.97 -3.41 16.47
C GLY A 171 -6.64 -2.81 15.24
N ASP A 172 -6.86 -3.63 14.24
CA ASP A 172 -7.55 -3.29 12.99
C ASP A 172 -8.65 -4.30 12.68
N LYS A 173 -9.89 -3.87 12.88
CA LYS A 173 -11.07 -4.70 12.58
C LYS A 173 -11.17 -5.04 11.09
N GLY A 174 -10.79 -4.13 10.19
CA GLY A 174 -10.81 -4.33 8.75
C GLY A 174 -9.86 -5.44 8.29
N ASP A 175 -8.73 -5.57 8.98
CA ASP A 175 -7.74 -6.61 8.75
C ASP A 175 -7.90 -7.83 9.66
N GLY A 176 -8.92 -7.83 10.49
CA GLY A 176 -9.21 -8.94 11.41
C GLY A 176 -8.22 -9.02 12.56
N ILE A 177 -7.55 -7.91 12.92
CA ILE A 177 -6.60 -7.82 14.03
C ILE A 177 -7.33 -7.30 15.27
N PRO A 178 -7.52 -8.13 16.31
CA PRO A 178 -8.20 -7.69 17.54
C PRO A 178 -7.37 -6.69 18.33
N ASN A 179 -8.04 -5.89 19.18
CA ASN A 179 -7.31 -5.10 20.17
C ASN A 179 -6.55 -6.01 21.14
N ILE A 180 -5.55 -5.47 21.82
CA ILE A 180 -4.62 -6.27 22.62
C ILE A 180 -5.25 -6.95 23.85
N LEU A 181 -6.43 -6.55 24.28
CA LEU A 181 -7.16 -7.17 25.39
C LEU A 181 -8.02 -8.35 24.95
N SER A 182 -8.21 -8.53 23.64
CA SER A 182 -9.14 -9.51 23.07
C SER A 182 -8.42 -10.76 22.55
N GLU A 183 -9.15 -11.87 22.47
CA GLU A 183 -8.66 -13.14 21.96
C GLU A 183 -8.43 -13.09 20.43
N ASP A 184 -7.55 -13.97 19.95
CA ASP A 184 -7.13 -14.01 18.53
C ASP A 184 -8.28 -14.29 17.55
N ASN A 185 -9.27 -15.08 17.98
CA ASN A 185 -10.37 -15.60 17.16
C ASN A 185 -11.64 -14.73 17.21
N VAL A 186 -11.63 -13.63 17.94
CA VAL A 186 -12.83 -12.83 18.23
C VAL A 186 -13.63 -12.44 16.98
N PHE A 187 -12.97 -12.14 15.87
CA PHE A 187 -13.65 -11.78 14.61
C PHE A 187 -14.04 -12.99 13.75
N VAL A 188 -13.39 -14.14 13.95
CA VAL A 188 -13.73 -15.37 13.22
C VAL A 188 -14.98 -16.01 13.80
N GLU A 189 -15.07 -16.04 15.13
CA GLU A 189 -16.21 -16.59 15.85
C GLU A 189 -17.36 -15.60 16.04
N GLY A 190 -17.13 -14.32 15.69
CA GLY A 190 -18.17 -13.29 15.77
C GLY A 190 -18.40 -12.75 17.18
N PHE A 191 -17.45 -12.95 18.10
CA PHE A 191 -17.54 -12.41 19.43
C PHE A 191 -17.31 -10.90 19.46
N ARG A 192 -17.75 -10.27 20.54
CA ARG A 192 -17.48 -8.86 20.79
C ARG A 192 -16.08 -8.70 21.41
N GLN A 193 -15.29 -7.77 20.88
CA GLN A 193 -14.02 -7.39 21.51
C GLN A 193 -14.22 -6.83 22.92
N LYS A 194 -13.21 -7.03 23.77
CA LYS A 194 -13.17 -6.33 25.06
C LYS A 194 -13.10 -4.82 24.83
N PRO A 195 -13.80 -4.01 25.66
CA PRO A 195 -13.80 -2.56 25.48
C PRO A 195 -12.40 -1.97 25.68
N MET A 196 -12.06 -0.97 24.85
CA MET A 196 -10.79 -0.26 24.88
C MET A 196 -11.06 1.26 24.96
N SER A 197 -11.16 1.77 26.19
CA SER A 197 -11.32 3.20 26.46
C SER A 197 -10.03 3.97 26.18
N GLN A 198 -10.10 5.28 25.98
CA GLN A 198 -8.90 6.10 25.82
C GLN A 198 -8.01 6.05 27.06
N LYS A 199 -8.61 6.16 28.25
CA LYS A 199 -7.88 6.03 29.52
C LYS A 199 -7.05 4.72 29.57
N LYS A 200 -7.64 3.60 29.11
CA LYS A 200 -6.91 2.31 29.10
C LYS A 200 -5.80 2.28 28.08
N VAL A 201 -5.96 2.94 26.94
CA VAL A 201 -4.89 3.13 25.95
C VAL A 201 -3.74 3.94 26.54
N ASP A 202 -4.05 5.04 27.21
CA ASP A 202 -3.04 5.93 27.82
C ASP A 202 -2.26 5.20 28.94
N GLU A 203 -2.95 4.40 29.79
CA GLU A 203 -2.31 3.54 30.78
C GLU A 203 -1.33 2.55 30.12
N ILE A 204 -1.74 1.88 29.04
CA ILE A 204 -0.89 0.90 28.34
C ILE A 204 0.32 1.59 27.68
N ILE A 205 0.14 2.80 27.13
CA ILE A 205 1.25 3.58 26.57
C ILE A 205 2.25 3.90 27.67
N GLN A 206 1.78 4.31 28.85
CA GLN A 206 2.64 4.59 29.99
C GLN A 206 3.39 3.34 30.44
N ASP A 207 2.71 2.17 30.58
CA ASP A 207 3.35 0.90 30.90
C ASP A 207 4.47 0.55 29.90
N LEU A 208 4.23 0.83 28.59
CA LEU A 208 5.22 0.58 27.53
C LEU A 208 6.44 1.51 27.64
N GLU A 209 6.25 2.76 28.08
CA GLU A 209 7.32 3.75 28.26
C GLU A 209 8.15 3.44 29.51
N ASP A 210 7.49 3.04 30.61
CA ASP A 210 8.14 2.67 31.86
C ASP A 210 8.98 1.40 31.72
N GLY A 211 8.61 0.49 30.79
CA GLY A 211 9.38 -0.69 30.43
C GLY A 211 9.44 -1.79 31.52
N GLU A 212 8.82 -1.56 32.68
CA GLU A 212 8.86 -2.49 33.81
C GLU A 212 7.86 -3.64 33.62
N LEU A 213 8.36 -4.88 33.75
CA LEU A 213 7.56 -6.11 33.80
C LEU A 213 6.55 -6.32 32.65
N LEU A 214 6.80 -5.78 31.47
CA LEU A 214 5.91 -5.90 30.29
C LEU A 214 5.55 -7.36 29.98
N TYR A 215 6.51 -8.29 30.13
CA TYR A 215 6.32 -9.71 29.84
C TYR A 215 5.29 -10.37 30.76
N ALA A 216 5.05 -9.82 31.95
CA ALA A 216 4.04 -10.32 32.88
C ALA A 216 2.64 -9.79 32.57
N ALA A 217 2.50 -8.74 31.76
CA ALA A 217 1.22 -8.19 31.39
C ALA A 217 0.47 -9.11 30.42
N SER A 218 -0.76 -9.47 30.79
CA SER A 218 -1.60 -10.40 30.01
C SER A 218 -1.86 -9.94 28.56
N TRP A 219 -1.74 -8.66 28.28
CA TRP A 219 -1.94 -8.06 26.96
C TRP A 219 -0.66 -7.99 26.12
N TYR A 220 0.54 -8.17 26.71
CA TYR A 220 1.81 -7.91 26.01
C TYR A 220 2.04 -8.82 24.81
N ARG A 221 1.71 -10.12 24.92
CA ARG A 221 1.75 -11.05 23.78
C ARG A 221 0.93 -10.50 22.59
N ASN A 222 -0.28 -10.00 22.87
CA ASN A 222 -1.16 -9.49 21.84
C ASN A 222 -0.65 -8.16 21.25
N TYR A 223 0.01 -7.34 22.09
CA TYR A 223 0.71 -6.14 21.62
C TYR A 223 1.82 -6.51 20.63
N CYS A 224 2.67 -7.45 20.95
CA CYS A 224 3.73 -7.92 20.04
C CYS A 224 3.15 -8.50 18.74
N ARG A 225 2.06 -9.27 18.80
CA ARG A 225 1.33 -9.76 17.64
C ARG A 225 0.85 -8.59 16.76
N ASN A 226 0.15 -7.61 17.34
CA ASN A 226 -0.40 -6.48 16.62
C ASN A 226 0.70 -5.61 16.03
N LYS A 227 1.76 -5.34 16.80
CA LYS A 227 2.93 -4.60 16.31
C LYS A 227 3.49 -5.26 15.06
N LYS A 228 3.73 -6.57 15.11
CA LYS A 228 4.25 -7.33 13.97
C LYS A 228 3.35 -7.27 12.73
N LEU A 229 2.04 -7.15 12.89
CA LEU A 229 1.08 -7.12 11.78
C LEU A 229 0.84 -5.72 11.23
N ILE A 230 0.92 -4.68 12.06
CA ILE A 230 0.50 -3.30 11.75
C ILE A 230 1.70 -2.40 11.44
N ASP A 231 2.81 -2.53 12.17
CA ASP A 231 3.99 -1.70 11.95
C ASP A 231 4.71 -2.15 10.66
N LEU A 232 4.74 -1.28 9.66
CA LEU A 232 5.37 -1.56 8.36
C LEU A 232 6.89 -1.75 8.47
N SER A 233 7.51 -1.37 9.59
CA SER A 233 8.92 -1.67 9.84
C SER A 233 9.17 -3.14 10.21
N GLU A 234 8.14 -3.90 10.55
CA GLU A 234 8.22 -5.32 10.90
C GLU A 234 8.16 -6.26 9.68
N THR A 235 8.10 -5.72 8.46
CA THR A 235 8.23 -6.52 7.24
C THR A 235 9.51 -7.38 7.31
N PRO A 236 9.42 -8.70 7.10
CA PRO A 236 10.56 -9.62 7.23
C PRO A 236 11.78 -9.17 6.42
N PRO A 237 13.00 -9.25 6.99
CA PRO A 237 14.22 -8.74 6.34
C PRO A 237 14.50 -9.36 4.97
N GLU A 238 14.17 -10.63 4.77
CA GLU A 238 14.29 -11.32 3.48
C GLU A 238 13.38 -10.72 2.42
N LEU A 239 12.14 -10.42 2.77
CA LEU A 239 11.17 -9.78 1.87
C LEU A 239 11.56 -8.33 1.57
N ARG A 240 12.06 -7.60 2.56
CA ARG A 240 12.60 -6.24 2.35
C ARG A 240 13.75 -6.25 1.35
N ARG A 241 14.69 -7.21 1.47
CA ARG A 241 15.80 -7.37 0.50
C ARG A 241 15.28 -7.66 -0.90
N GLU A 242 14.28 -8.53 -1.03
CA GLU A 242 13.68 -8.85 -2.32
C GLU A 242 12.98 -7.64 -2.95
N ILE A 243 12.25 -6.85 -2.17
CA ILE A 243 11.65 -5.58 -2.63
C ILE A 243 12.73 -4.63 -3.16
N ILE A 244 13.81 -4.44 -2.42
CA ILE A 244 14.93 -3.56 -2.81
C ILE A 244 15.58 -4.06 -4.10
N ASN A 245 15.83 -5.36 -4.19
CA ASN A 245 16.43 -5.98 -5.40
C ASN A 245 15.53 -5.78 -6.63
N ASN A 246 14.22 -5.99 -6.49
CA ASN A 246 13.27 -5.74 -7.58
C ASN A 246 13.23 -4.27 -8.00
N PHE A 247 13.29 -3.36 -7.04
CA PHE A 247 13.36 -1.92 -7.34
C PHE A 247 14.66 -1.55 -8.09
N MET A 248 15.80 -2.06 -7.64
CA MET A 248 17.11 -1.79 -8.25
C MET A 248 17.30 -2.46 -9.62
N ALA A 249 16.59 -3.55 -9.88
CA ALA A 249 16.63 -4.24 -11.18
C ALA A 249 15.92 -3.45 -12.29
N ASP A 250 14.92 -2.62 -11.95
CA ASP A 250 14.20 -1.80 -12.94
C ASP A 250 14.95 -0.50 -13.25
N LYS A 251 16.03 -0.64 -14.06
CA LYS A 251 16.94 0.45 -14.41
C LYS A 251 16.25 1.55 -15.25
N PRO A 252 16.74 2.81 -15.19
CA PRO A 252 16.24 3.92 -16.01
C PRO A 252 16.21 3.60 -17.50
N ASP A 253 17.23 2.93 -18.05
CA ASP A 253 17.31 2.56 -19.46
C ASP A 253 16.19 1.61 -19.87
N THR A 254 15.87 0.63 -19.04
CA THR A 254 14.75 -0.29 -19.27
C THR A 254 13.41 0.45 -19.32
N ARG A 255 13.21 1.41 -18.42
CA ARG A 255 12.01 2.27 -18.42
C ARG A 255 11.96 3.15 -19.66
N TRP A 256 13.10 3.68 -20.08
CA TRP A 256 13.17 4.50 -21.30
C TRP A 256 12.77 3.68 -22.54
N MET A 257 13.25 2.44 -22.67
CA MET A 257 12.86 1.54 -23.76
C MET A 257 11.35 1.28 -23.80
N ARG A 258 10.71 1.14 -22.64
CA ARG A 258 9.25 0.96 -22.58
C ARG A 258 8.45 2.14 -23.09
N ARG A 259 9.01 3.37 -23.11
CA ARG A 259 8.32 4.54 -23.68
C ARG A 259 7.95 4.34 -25.14
N GLY A 260 8.78 3.66 -25.92
CA GLY A 260 8.49 3.33 -27.31
C GLY A 260 7.30 2.39 -27.50
N LYS A 261 6.94 1.60 -26.49
CA LYS A 261 5.81 0.67 -26.52
C LYS A 261 4.46 1.31 -26.21
N VAL A 262 4.45 2.50 -25.57
CA VAL A 262 3.20 3.14 -25.09
C VAL A 262 2.26 3.46 -26.25
N TYR A 263 2.74 4.09 -27.31
CA TYR A 263 1.90 4.47 -28.44
C TYR A 263 1.29 3.25 -29.16
N PRO A 264 2.07 2.22 -29.56
CA PRO A 264 1.51 1.01 -30.15
C PRO A 264 0.47 0.32 -29.25
N TYR A 265 0.74 0.26 -27.94
CA TYR A 265 -0.20 -0.31 -26.98
C TYR A 265 -1.53 0.46 -26.93
N LEU A 266 -1.49 1.80 -26.90
CA LEU A 266 -2.69 2.64 -26.85
C LEU A 266 -3.54 2.48 -28.12
N VAL A 267 -2.90 2.39 -29.28
CA VAL A 267 -3.58 2.17 -30.56
C VAL A 267 -4.24 0.79 -30.57
N ALA A 268 -3.50 -0.27 -30.21
CA ALA A 268 -4.00 -1.64 -30.20
C ALA A 268 -5.21 -1.82 -29.26
N ASN A 269 -5.22 -1.09 -28.14
CA ASN A 269 -6.29 -1.13 -27.14
C ASN A 269 -7.34 -0.03 -27.33
N ARG A 270 -7.38 0.65 -28.50
CA ARG A 270 -8.34 1.70 -28.81
C ARG A 270 -8.40 2.83 -27.77
N CYS A 271 -7.30 3.06 -27.06
CA CYS A 271 -7.16 4.21 -26.17
C CYS A 271 -6.79 5.44 -27.00
N ASN A 272 -7.26 6.63 -26.60
CA ASN A 272 -6.91 7.85 -27.34
C ASN A 272 -5.42 8.21 -27.14
N PRO A 273 -4.54 8.04 -28.15
CA PRO A 273 -3.10 8.27 -27.99
C PRO A 273 -2.74 9.70 -27.62
N VAL A 274 -3.51 10.68 -28.09
CA VAL A 274 -3.27 12.11 -27.85
C VAL A 274 -3.27 12.43 -26.36
N SER A 275 -4.09 11.74 -25.58
CA SER A 275 -4.16 11.92 -24.13
C SER A 275 -2.90 11.48 -23.38
N TYR A 276 -2.01 10.72 -24.03
CA TYR A 276 -0.84 10.10 -23.41
C TYR A 276 0.51 10.53 -24.01
N THR A 277 0.52 11.57 -24.85
CA THR A 277 1.73 12.05 -25.56
C THR A 277 2.92 12.35 -24.64
N HIS A 278 2.66 12.81 -23.43
CA HIS A 278 3.70 13.08 -22.42
C HIS A 278 4.48 11.83 -21.96
N LEU A 279 3.95 10.62 -22.19
CA LEU A 279 4.63 9.36 -21.89
C LEU A 279 5.50 8.87 -23.04
N THR A 280 5.23 9.35 -24.27
CA THR A 280 5.87 8.88 -25.50
C THR A 280 6.97 9.80 -26.00
N LEU A 281 6.85 11.10 -25.77
CA LEU A 281 7.82 12.06 -26.26
C LEU A 281 9.06 12.08 -25.34
N PRO A 282 10.29 11.97 -25.92
CA PRO A 282 11.48 12.24 -25.16
C PRO A 282 11.45 13.72 -24.73
N THR A 283 11.59 13.98 -23.44
CA THR A 283 11.97 15.32 -22.99
C THR A 283 13.35 15.58 -23.58
N LYS A 284 13.43 16.48 -24.58
CA LYS A 284 14.72 17.04 -24.98
C LYS A 284 15.33 17.64 -23.72
N SER A 285 16.41 17.03 -23.23
CA SER A 285 17.32 17.71 -22.33
C SER A 285 17.87 18.88 -23.17
N SER A 286 17.38 20.09 -22.92
CA SER A 286 18.10 21.29 -23.31
C SER A 286 19.43 21.21 -22.58
N GLY A 287 20.51 21.01 -23.37
CA GLY A 287 21.89 21.10 -22.95
C GLY A 287 22.23 22.47 -22.36
#